data_3044bf309e1fce0128976e1da319c2ac
#
_entry.id   3044bf309e1fce0128976e1da319c2ac
#
_cell.length_a   1.000
_cell.length_b   1.000
_cell.length_c   1.000
_cell.angle_alpha   90.00
_cell.angle_beta   90.00
_cell.angle_gamma   90.00
#
_symmetry.space_group_name_H-M   'P 1'
#
loop_
_entity.id
_entity.type
_entity.pdbx_description
1 polymer ?
#
loop_
_entity_poly.entity_id
_entity_poly.type
_entity_poly.pdbx_seq_one_letter_code
_entity_poly.pdbx_strand_id
1 'polypeptide(L)'
;MAKKVVNVLKLQIPAGGANPSPPVGPALGQVGLNIMDFCNAFNSATQESEKGMPLPVVINVYEDKSFDFVVKTPPASVLIRKALNIQKGSGEPNREKVGKLTRAQLEDIAKAKEPDLNANDMDAAVKIIAGTARSMGVETDL
;
A
#
# COMPACT_ATOMS: atom_id res chain seq x y z
N MET A 1 -26.61 -9.88 -12.01
CA MET A 1 -26.99 -9.30 -10.71
C MET A 1 -25.76 -9.03 -9.86
N ALA A 2 -25.77 -7.94 -9.15
CA ALA A 2 -24.69 -7.64 -8.21
C ALA A 2 -24.74 -8.62 -7.04
N LYS A 3 -23.63 -9.26 -6.75
CA LYS A 3 -23.50 -10.16 -5.61
C LYS A 3 -23.36 -9.35 -4.32
N LYS A 4 -23.88 -9.88 -3.24
CA LYS A 4 -23.79 -9.20 -1.96
C LYS A 4 -22.44 -9.47 -1.33
N VAL A 5 -21.73 -8.39 -0.95
CA VAL A 5 -20.47 -8.48 -0.22
C VAL A 5 -20.76 -8.87 1.23
N VAL A 6 -20.24 -10.01 1.67
CA VAL A 6 -20.42 -10.49 3.04
C VAL A 6 -19.22 -10.16 3.93
N ASN A 7 -18.06 -9.90 3.33
CA ASN A 7 -16.87 -9.56 4.07
C ASN A 7 -15.91 -8.74 3.20
N VAL A 8 -15.07 -7.94 3.85
CA VAL A 8 -14.03 -7.16 3.19
C VAL A 8 -12.73 -7.38 3.95
N LEU A 9 -11.70 -7.83 3.24
CA LEU A 9 -10.37 -8.05 3.79
C LEU A 9 -9.42 -6.98 3.24
N LYS A 10 -8.56 -6.47 4.12
CA LYS A 10 -7.51 -5.52 3.73
C LYS A 10 -6.17 -6.10 4.14
N LEU A 11 -5.29 -6.30 3.16
CA LEU A 11 -3.98 -6.91 3.36
C LEU A 11 -2.91 -6.09 2.68
N GLN A 12 -1.67 -6.22 3.16
CA GLN A 12 -0.49 -5.73 2.45
C GLN A 12 0.32 -6.95 2.02
N ILE A 13 0.51 -7.09 0.71
CA ILE A 13 1.18 -8.25 0.13
C ILE A 13 2.29 -7.75 -0.80
N PRO A 14 3.51 -8.32 -0.72
CA PRO A 14 4.58 -7.97 -1.66
C PRO A 14 4.16 -8.27 -3.10
N ALA A 15 4.44 -7.36 -4.01
CA ALA A 15 4.10 -7.53 -5.43
C ALA A 15 4.75 -8.80 -5.99
N GLY A 16 3.96 -9.63 -6.64
CA GLY A 16 4.39 -10.91 -7.18
C GLY A 16 4.77 -11.96 -6.13
N GLY A 17 4.56 -11.66 -4.84
CA GLY A 17 4.95 -12.52 -3.73
C GLY A 17 3.79 -13.11 -2.91
N ALA A 18 2.59 -13.12 -3.45
CA ALA A 18 1.46 -13.73 -2.74
C ALA A 18 1.64 -15.24 -2.66
N ASN A 19 1.50 -15.78 -1.46
CA ASN A 19 1.63 -17.23 -1.22
C ASN A 19 0.70 -17.63 -0.06
N PRO A 20 0.48 -18.95 0.17
CA PRO A 20 -0.38 -19.41 1.24
C PRO A 20 0.13 -19.15 2.67
N SER A 21 1.32 -18.63 2.81
CA SER A 21 1.89 -18.30 4.12
C SER A 21 1.21 -17.08 4.75
N PRO A 22 1.30 -16.89 6.10
CA PRO A 22 0.80 -15.67 6.71
C PRO A 22 1.37 -14.41 6.04
N PRO A 23 0.59 -13.30 5.90
CA PRO A 23 -0.77 -13.13 6.44
C PRO A 23 -1.89 -13.57 5.48
N VAL A 24 -1.56 -14.04 4.28
CA VAL A 24 -2.57 -14.32 3.24
C VAL A 24 -3.40 -15.56 3.57
N GLY A 25 -2.73 -16.67 3.91
CA GLY A 25 -3.40 -17.94 4.17
C GLY A 25 -4.47 -17.86 5.27
N PRO A 26 -4.11 -17.43 6.48
CA PRO A 26 -5.07 -17.32 7.57
C PRO A 26 -6.22 -16.36 7.29
N ALA A 27 -5.94 -15.22 6.65
CA ALA A 27 -6.96 -14.23 6.34
C ALA A 27 -8.02 -14.78 5.36
N LEU A 28 -7.57 -15.45 4.30
CA LEU A 28 -8.46 -16.03 3.31
C LEU A 28 -9.15 -17.29 3.82
N GLY A 29 -8.45 -18.08 4.63
CA GLY A 29 -8.98 -19.29 5.23
C GLY A 29 -10.17 -19.02 6.14
N GLN A 30 -10.16 -17.92 6.87
CA GLN A 30 -11.26 -17.54 7.76
C GLN A 30 -12.57 -17.30 7.02
N VAL A 31 -12.48 -16.83 5.78
CA VAL A 31 -13.67 -16.55 4.97
C VAL A 31 -13.98 -17.66 3.96
N GLY A 32 -13.17 -18.71 3.95
CA GLY A 32 -13.39 -19.88 3.11
C GLY A 32 -13.06 -19.69 1.64
N LEU A 33 -12.22 -18.75 1.30
CA LEU A 33 -11.78 -18.52 -0.09
C LEU A 33 -10.69 -19.48 -0.51
N ASN A 34 -10.58 -19.72 -1.81
CA ASN A 34 -9.49 -20.50 -2.37
C ASN A 34 -8.22 -19.65 -2.40
N ILE A 35 -7.28 -19.99 -1.53
CA ILE A 35 -6.03 -19.23 -1.34
C ILE A 35 -5.19 -19.22 -2.61
N MET A 36 -5.08 -20.37 -3.29
CA MET A 36 -4.25 -20.48 -4.50
C MET A 36 -4.80 -19.65 -5.65
N ASP A 37 -6.13 -19.63 -5.83
CA ASP A 37 -6.75 -18.80 -6.85
C ASP A 37 -6.46 -17.33 -6.64
N PHE A 38 -6.56 -16.87 -5.40
CA PHE A 38 -6.22 -15.49 -5.06
C PHE A 38 -4.74 -15.19 -5.32
N CYS A 39 -3.84 -16.07 -4.87
CA CYS A 39 -2.39 -15.87 -5.07
C CYS A 39 -2.04 -15.78 -6.54
N ASN A 40 -2.59 -16.66 -7.37
CA ASN A 40 -2.35 -16.65 -8.81
C ASN A 40 -2.89 -15.38 -9.46
N ALA A 41 -4.10 -14.96 -9.12
CA ALA A 41 -4.71 -13.75 -9.65
C ALA A 41 -3.92 -12.50 -9.24
N PHE A 42 -3.53 -12.41 -7.97
CA PHE A 42 -2.74 -11.29 -7.45
C PHE A 42 -1.36 -11.21 -8.11
N ASN A 43 -0.67 -12.33 -8.20
CA ASN A 43 0.66 -12.37 -8.81
C ASN A 43 0.60 -11.97 -10.29
N SER A 44 -0.43 -12.40 -11.01
CA SER A 44 -0.65 -11.99 -12.41
C SER A 44 -0.93 -10.50 -12.52
N ALA A 45 -1.77 -9.96 -11.64
CA ALA A 45 -2.13 -8.55 -11.65
C ALA A 45 -0.94 -7.64 -11.29
N THR A 46 0.02 -8.13 -10.52
CA THR A 46 1.17 -7.36 -10.05
C THR A 46 2.49 -7.66 -10.77
N GLN A 47 2.45 -8.40 -11.88
CA GLN A 47 3.65 -8.75 -12.64
C GLN A 47 4.47 -7.55 -13.09
N GLU A 48 3.80 -6.47 -13.47
CA GLU A 48 4.43 -5.24 -13.93
C GLU A 48 4.90 -4.34 -12.79
N SER A 49 4.49 -4.65 -11.56
CA SER A 49 4.89 -3.89 -10.39
C SER A 49 6.27 -4.31 -9.92
N GLU A 50 6.95 -3.42 -9.21
CA GLU A 50 8.25 -3.71 -8.63
C GLU A 50 8.12 -4.85 -7.63
N LYS A 51 8.87 -5.93 -7.85
CA LYS A 51 8.80 -7.12 -7.00
C LYS A 51 9.25 -6.81 -5.57
N GLY A 52 8.54 -7.38 -4.61
CA GLY A 52 8.86 -7.19 -3.20
C GLY A 52 8.32 -5.89 -2.59
N MET A 53 7.75 -5.00 -3.39
CA MET A 53 7.14 -3.78 -2.87
C MET A 53 5.78 -4.09 -2.24
N PRO A 54 5.56 -3.76 -0.96
CA PRO A 54 4.26 -4.01 -0.33
C PRO A 54 3.15 -3.23 -1.01
N LEU A 55 2.11 -3.93 -1.43
CA LEU A 55 0.94 -3.32 -2.06
C LEU A 55 -0.29 -3.58 -1.19
N PRO A 56 -1.06 -2.53 -0.84
CA PRO A 56 -2.33 -2.71 -0.15
C PRO A 56 -3.34 -3.35 -1.10
N VAL A 57 -4.04 -4.35 -0.63
CA VAL A 57 -5.06 -5.06 -1.38
C VAL A 57 -6.35 -5.04 -0.59
N VAL A 58 -7.44 -4.65 -1.24
CA VAL A 58 -8.79 -4.74 -0.67
C VAL A 58 -9.50 -5.88 -1.37
N ILE A 59 -9.91 -6.90 -0.62
CA ILE A 59 -10.57 -8.09 -1.13
C ILE A 59 -12.02 -8.08 -0.70
N ASN A 60 -12.93 -8.09 -1.65
CA ASN A 60 -14.37 -8.19 -1.39
C ASN A 60 -14.78 -9.65 -1.51
N VAL A 61 -15.39 -10.19 -0.47
CA VAL A 61 -15.86 -11.58 -0.41
C VAL A 61 -17.37 -11.60 -0.58
N TYR A 62 -17.87 -12.42 -1.50
CA TYR A 62 -19.29 -12.54 -1.82
C TYR A 62 -19.90 -13.77 -1.19
N GLU A 63 -21.24 -13.81 -1.15
CA GLU A 63 -22.00 -14.91 -0.52
C GLU A 63 -21.72 -16.28 -1.12
N ASP A 64 -21.42 -16.33 -2.41
CA ASP A 64 -21.13 -17.58 -3.13
C ASP A 64 -19.66 -18.01 -3.04
N LYS A 65 -18.90 -17.39 -2.14
CA LYS A 65 -17.45 -17.62 -1.95
C LYS A 65 -16.59 -17.17 -3.14
N SER A 66 -17.14 -16.35 -4.03
CA SER A 66 -16.33 -15.65 -5.02
C SER A 66 -15.71 -14.42 -4.38
N PHE A 67 -14.73 -13.85 -5.06
CA PHE A 67 -14.04 -12.67 -4.56
C PHE A 67 -13.65 -11.73 -5.69
N ASP A 68 -13.57 -10.44 -5.35
CA ASP A 68 -12.90 -9.42 -6.16
C ASP A 68 -11.82 -8.78 -5.32
N PHE A 69 -10.80 -8.29 -5.96
CA PHE A 69 -9.77 -7.54 -5.26
C PHE A 69 -9.34 -6.31 -6.04
N VAL A 70 -8.93 -5.29 -5.31
CA VAL A 70 -8.37 -4.07 -5.89
C VAL A 70 -6.98 -3.87 -5.28
N VAL A 71 -5.97 -3.76 -6.15
CA VAL A 71 -4.60 -3.47 -5.74
C VAL A 71 -4.41 -1.96 -5.77
N LYS A 72 -4.05 -1.39 -4.62
CA LYS A 72 -3.80 0.04 -4.49
C LYS A 72 -2.32 0.35 -4.65
N THR A 73 -2.00 1.64 -4.74
CA THR A 73 -0.60 2.07 -4.79
C THR A 73 0.12 1.76 -3.48
N PRO A 74 1.46 1.61 -3.48
CA PRO A 74 2.21 1.36 -2.26
C PRO A 74 1.94 2.41 -1.19
N PRO A 75 2.03 2.05 0.11
CA PRO A 75 1.87 3.04 1.18
C PRO A 75 2.86 4.19 1.05
N ALA A 76 2.44 5.40 1.44
CA ALA A 76 3.29 6.57 1.38
C ALA A 76 4.61 6.37 2.14
N SER A 77 4.57 5.68 3.28
CA SER A 77 5.77 5.37 4.06
C SER A 77 6.79 4.56 3.27
N VAL A 78 6.35 3.60 2.47
CA VAL A 78 7.22 2.78 1.62
C VAL A 78 7.86 3.65 0.53
N LEU A 79 7.09 4.50 -0.11
CA LEU A 79 7.59 5.41 -1.14
C LEU A 79 8.60 6.40 -0.59
N ILE A 80 8.36 6.93 0.62
CA ILE A 80 9.28 7.84 1.30
C ILE A 80 10.61 7.14 1.61
N ARG A 81 10.55 5.93 2.15
CA ARG A 81 11.76 5.15 2.45
C ARG A 81 12.57 4.86 1.19
N LYS A 82 11.88 4.54 0.10
CA LYS A 82 12.54 4.29 -1.18
C LYS A 82 13.21 5.56 -1.74
N ALA A 83 12.54 6.70 -1.65
CA ALA A 83 13.08 7.99 -2.11
C ALA A 83 14.34 8.39 -1.35
N LEU A 84 14.40 8.10 -0.05
CA LEU A 84 15.54 8.38 0.80
C LEU A 84 16.56 7.25 0.88
N ASN A 85 16.24 6.10 0.27
CA ASN A 85 17.06 4.90 0.30
C ASN A 85 17.37 4.44 1.74
N ILE A 86 16.37 4.51 2.62
CA ILE A 86 16.45 4.05 4.00
C ILE A 86 15.57 2.82 4.20
N GLN A 87 15.95 1.96 5.14
CA GLN A 87 15.19 0.75 5.42
C GLN A 87 14.09 0.95 6.44
N LYS A 88 14.25 1.92 7.32
CA LYS A 88 13.35 2.11 8.46
C LYS A 88 13.24 3.59 8.80
N GLY A 89 12.06 4.02 9.23
CA GLY A 89 11.84 5.35 9.77
C GLY A 89 12.41 5.51 11.17
N SER A 90 12.33 6.73 11.73
CA SER A 90 12.79 7.00 13.08
C SER A 90 11.91 6.34 14.14
N GLY A 91 12.53 5.80 15.17
CA GLY A 91 11.83 5.34 16.38
C GLY A 91 11.35 6.50 17.26
N GLU A 92 11.97 7.65 17.14
CA GLU A 92 11.61 8.87 17.89
C GLU A 92 11.48 10.06 16.92
N PRO A 93 10.40 10.12 16.09
CA PRO A 93 10.32 11.08 14.98
C PRO A 93 10.39 12.55 15.41
N ASN A 94 9.99 12.86 16.64
CA ASN A 94 10.05 14.23 17.16
C ASN A 94 11.46 14.66 17.56
N ARG A 95 12.34 13.73 17.83
CA ARG A 95 13.71 13.97 18.33
C ARG A 95 14.77 13.63 17.31
N GLU A 96 14.64 12.48 16.66
CA GLU A 96 15.61 11.98 15.71
C GLU A 96 15.05 12.06 14.29
N LYS A 97 15.73 12.77 13.43
CA LYS A 97 15.40 12.87 12.00
C LYS A 97 16.32 11.94 11.21
N VAL A 98 15.73 11.13 10.33
CA VAL A 98 16.48 10.13 9.54
C VAL A 98 16.73 10.59 8.11
N GLY A 99 16.16 11.70 7.69
CA GLY A 99 16.36 12.22 6.34
C GLY A 99 15.55 13.48 6.09
N LYS A 100 15.70 14.01 4.89
CA LYS A 100 14.96 15.19 4.44
C LYS A 100 14.49 14.97 3.00
N LEU A 101 13.23 15.32 2.73
CA LEU A 101 12.65 15.28 1.39
C LEU A 101 12.55 16.71 0.84
N THR A 102 12.96 16.88 -0.42
CA THR A 102 12.72 18.12 -1.15
C THR A 102 11.28 18.14 -1.68
N ARG A 103 10.81 19.32 -2.04
CA ARG A 103 9.48 19.47 -2.63
C ARG A 103 9.33 18.61 -3.91
N ALA A 104 10.36 18.55 -4.74
CA ALA A 104 10.34 17.72 -5.96
C ALA A 104 10.11 16.24 -5.64
N GLN A 105 10.78 15.71 -4.61
CA GLN A 105 10.59 14.34 -4.16
C GLN A 105 9.18 14.11 -3.62
N LEU A 106 8.66 15.07 -2.87
CA LEU A 106 7.28 15.01 -2.37
C LEU A 106 6.26 15.00 -3.51
N GLU A 107 6.48 15.80 -4.53
CA GLU A 107 5.62 15.84 -5.72
C GLU A 107 5.65 14.51 -6.49
N ASP A 108 6.82 13.90 -6.64
CA ASP A 108 6.97 12.60 -7.30
C ASP A 108 6.19 11.50 -6.54
N ILE A 109 6.31 11.48 -5.22
CA ILE A 109 5.57 10.54 -4.38
C ILE A 109 4.07 10.79 -4.48
N ALA A 110 3.66 12.05 -4.45
CA ALA A 110 2.25 12.43 -4.57
C ALA A 110 1.66 11.99 -5.91
N LYS A 111 2.40 12.15 -7.01
CA LYS A 111 1.98 11.70 -8.33
C LYS A 111 1.82 10.18 -8.39
N ALA A 112 2.75 9.44 -7.80
CA ALA A 112 2.67 7.99 -7.77
C ALA A 112 1.45 7.50 -6.97
N LYS A 113 1.03 8.25 -5.97
CA LYS A 113 -0.09 7.89 -5.10
C LYS A 113 -1.40 8.60 -5.46
N GLU A 114 -1.40 9.43 -6.47
CA GLU A 114 -2.57 10.23 -6.89
C GLU A 114 -3.87 9.40 -7.01
N PRO A 115 -3.88 8.19 -7.60
CA PRO A 115 -5.10 7.40 -7.71
C PRO A 115 -5.77 7.06 -6.37
N ASP A 116 -5.01 7.02 -5.29
CA ASP A 116 -5.51 6.67 -3.96
C ASP A 116 -5.71 7.88 -3.05
N LEU A 117 -5.33 9.06 -3.50
CA LEU A 117 -5.46 10.29 -2.72
C LEU A 117 -6.78 11.00 -3.04
N ASN A 118 -7.34 11.65 -2.03
CA ASN A 118 -8.53 12.48 -2.18
C ASN A 118 -8.20 13.97 -2.18
N ALA A 119 -6.95 14.31 -2.49
CA ALA A 119 -6.50 15.69 -2.57
C ALA A 119 -7.10 16.40 -3.78
N ASN A 120 -7.46 17.65 -3.61
CA ASN A 120 -8.06 18.47 -4.68
C ASN A 120 -7.03 18.96 -5.69
N ASP A 121 -5.78 19.14 -5.27
CA ASP A 121 -4.69 19.63 -6.12
C ASP A 121 -3.35 19.04 -5.67
N MET A 122 -2.30 19.36 -6.42
CA MET A 122 -0.95 18.87 -6.13
C MET A 122 -0.41 19.39 -4.80
N ASP A 123 -0.69 20.65 -4.44
CA ASP A 123 -0.24 21.20 -3.16
C ASP A 123 -0.85 20.47 -1.97
N ALA A 124 -2.14 20.13 -2.05
CA ALA A 124 -2.80 19.33 -1.03
C ALA A 124 -2.20 17.93 -0.93
N ALA A 125 -1.93 17.28 -2.07
CA ALA A 125 -1.31 15.96 -2.13
C ALA A 125 0.09 15.99 -1.49
N VAL A 126 0.89 16.99 -1.81
CA VAL A 126 2.23 17.17 -1.24
C VAL A 126 2.16 17.32 0.29
N LYS A 127 1.19 18.08 0.80
CA LYS A 127 0.99 18.24 2.24
C LYS A 127 0.63 16.92 2.94
N ILE A 128 -0.18 16.08 2.30
CA ILE A 128 -0.55 14.77 2.82
C ILE A 128 0.72 13.91 2.96
N ILE A 129 1.54 13.86 1.93
CA ILE A 129 2.79 13.09 1.95
C ILE A 129 3.78 13.68 2.97
N ALA A 130 3.88 15.00 3.05
CA ALA A 130 4.75 15.67 4.03
C ALA A 130 4.35 15.32 5.48
N GLY A 131 3.04 15.24 5.77
CA GLY A 131 2.56 14.81 7.07
C GLY A 131 2.98 13.39 7.42
N THR A 132 2.88 12.47 6.46
CA THR A 132 3.36 11.08 6.63
C THR A 132 4.87 11.05 6.87
N ALA A 133 5.63 11.81 6.10
CA ALA A 133 7.08 11.91 6.27
C ALA A 133 7.45 12.43 7.66
N ARG A 134 6.75 13.45 8.12
CA ARG A 134 6.96 14.01 9.47
C ARG A 134 6.75 12.95 10.55
N SER A 135 5.73 12.11 10.40
CA SER A 135 5.44 11.03 11.35
C SER A 135 6.53 9.94 11.36
N MET A 136 7.31 9.85 10.29
CA MET A 136 8.43 8.91 10.15
C MET A 136 9.77 9.49 10.61
N GLY A 137 9.81 10.75 11.03
CA GLY A 137 11.05 11.42 11.36
C GLY A 137 11.80 11.96 10.17
N VAL A 138 11.10 12.26 9.08
CA VAL A 138 11.68 12.82 7.86
C VAL A 138 11.28 14.29 7.77
N GLU A 139 12.26 15.17 7.60
CA GLU A 139 12.02 16.59 7.39
C GLU A 139 11.61 16.87 5.95
N THR A 140 10.86 17.92 5.73
CA THR A 140 10.41 18.33 4.40
C THR A 140 10.64 19.82 4.19
N ASP A 141 10.67 20.24 2.93
CA ASP A 141 10.84 21.65 2.54
C ASP A 141 9.52 22.45 2.60
N LEU A 142 8.50 21.90 3.22
CA LEU A 142 7.24 22.64 3.40
C LEU A 142 7.20 23.39 4.71
#